data_99f2129e9922512d72c0838bd1db4b5a
#
_entry.id   99f2129e9922512d72c0838bd1db4b5a
#
_cell.length_a   1.000
_cell.length_b   1.000
_cell.length_c   1.000
_cell.angle_alpha   90.00
_cell.angle_beta   90.00
_cell.angle_gamma   90.00
#
_symmetry.space_group_name_H-M   'P 1'
#
loop_
_entity.id
_entity.type
_entity.pdbx_description
1 polymer ?
#
loop_
_entity_poly.entity_id
_entity_poly.type
_entity_poly.pdbx_seq_one_letter_code
_entity_poly.pdbx_strand_id
1 'polypeptide(L)'
;MMRYMNEVQGRNQTEVTEFILLGLSDNSDLQIVLFGLFLLIYMATMVGNLGMIVLIKIDRCLHTPMYFFLSSLSFVDASYSSSVTPKMLVNLVAENKAISFNGSAAQFYFFGSFLGTECFLLAMMAYDHYAAIWNPLLYSVLMSGKICFLLVATSFLAGFGNAAIHTAMTFRLSFCGSNRINHFXCDTPPLLKLSCSDTPINGIVIMAFSSFNVISCVMIVLISYLCILIAILRMPSLEGRHKAFSSCASHFMAVTIFFGTILFMYLCPTSIYSMEQNKIASVFYTVVIPMLNRLIYSLKNKDVKGALKKILQKHGCKAMLHITCYA
;
A
#
# COMPACT_ATOMS: atom_id res chain seq x y z
N MET A 1 52.11 -13.49 13.96
CA MET A 1 51.40 -12.28 14.25
C MET A 1 50.15 -12.09 13.41
N MET A 2 50.19 -12.26 12.10
CA MET A 2 48.98 -12.20 11.19
C MET A 2 47.91 -13.24 11.50
N ARG A 3 48.28 -14.44 11.93
CA ARG A 3 47.33 -15.52 12.26
C ARG A 3 46.54 -15.20 13.55
N TYR A 4 47.15 -14.50 14.48
CA TYR A 4 46.49 -14.08 15.73
C TYR A 4 45.52 -12.90 15.53
N MET A 5 45.79 -12.02 14.55
CA MET A 5 44.89 -10.90 14.22
C MET A 5 43.63 -11.40 13.50
N ASN A 6 43.76 -12.43 12.66
CA ASN A 6 42.60 -13.04 11.99
C ASN A 6 41.71 -13.83 12.96
N GLU A 7 42.28 -14.42 14.03
CA GLU A 7 41.49 -15.13 15.05
C GLU A 7 40.73 -14.17 15.99
N VAL A 8 41.28 -12.97 16.23
CA VAL A 8 40.65 -11.95 17.07
C VAL A 8 39.52 -11.24 16.31
N GLN A 9 39.67 -11.10 14.99
CA GLN A 9 38.62 -10.50 14.12
C GLN A 9 37.44 -11.45 13.86
N GLY A 10 37.63 -12.78 13.97
CA GLY A 10 36.59 -13.78 13.79
C GLY A 10 35.73 -14.08 15.02
N ARG A 11 36.05 -13.50 16.18
CA ARG A 11 35.49 -13.96 17.47
C ARG A 11 34.31 -13.13 18.00
N ASN A 12 33.89 -12.06 17.31
CA ASN A 12 32.80 -11.19 17.81
C ASN A 12 31.73 -10.86 16.75
N GLN A 13 31.55 -11.70 15.74
CA GLN A 13 30.35 -11.59 14.90
C GLN A 13 29.22 -12.41 15.53
N THR A 14 28.56 -11.87 16.53
CA THR A 14 27.28 -12.37 16.99
C THR A 14 26.28 -12.16 15.86
N GLU A 15 25.88 -13.24 15.23
CA GLU A 15 24.84 -13.24 14.21
C GLU A 15 23.57 -12.64 14.79
N VAL A 16 23.01 -11.62 14.14
CA VAL A 16 21.81 -10.91 14.61
C VAL A 16 20.62 -11.85 14.50
N THR A 17 20.06 -12.26 15.63
CA THR A 17 18.89 -13.14 15.73
C THR A 17 17.58 -12.36 15.85
N GLU A 18 17.68 -11.09 16.29
CA GLU A 18 16.51 -10.21 16.44
C GLU A 18 16.90 -8.75 16.25
N PHE A 19 15.95 -7.96 15.79
CA PHE A 19 16.07 -6.51 15.67
C PHE A 19 15.18 -5.81 16.72
N ILE A 20 15.60 -4.64 17.19
CA ILE A 20 14.85 -3.80 18.12
C ILE A 20 14.35 -2.59 17.34
N LEU A 21 13.03 -2.47 17.19
CA LEU A 21 12.39 -1.35 16.48
C LEU A 21 12.20 -0.19 17.47
N LEU A 22 12.93 0.91 17.29
CA LEU A 22 12.87 2.05 18.22
C LEU A 22 11.51 2.78 18.16
N GLY A 23 10.77 2.62 17.04
CA GLY A 23 9.44 3.21 16.92
C GLY A 23 9.45 4.69 16.54
N LEU A 24 8.36 5.37 16.89
CA LEU A 24 8.12 6.76 16.50
C LEU A 24 8.54 7.77 17.56
N SER A 25 8.49 7.39 18.85
CA SER A 25 8.81 8.28 19.96
C SER A 25 9.23 7.47 21.19
N ASP A 26 10.07 8.08 22.05
CA ASP A 26 10.46 7.53 23.34
C ASP A 26 9.63 8.12 24.49
N ASN A 27 8.79 9.14 24.22
CA ASN A 27 7.92 9.77 25.21
C ASN A 27 6.68 8.92 25.46
N SER A 28 6.49 8.44 26.69
CA SER A 28 5.40 7.52 27.07
C SER A 28 4.01 8.12 26.88
N ASP A 29 3.82 9.40 27.16
CA ASP A 29 2.52 10.07 27.00
C ASP A 29 2.14 10.15 25.52
N LEU A 30 3.13 10.49 24.67
CA LEU A 30 2.95 10.54 23.22
C LEU A 30 2.67 9.14 22.65
N GLN A 31 3.32 8.09 23.18
CA GLN A 31 3.08 6.71 22.75
C GLN A 31 1.61 6.29 22.96
N ILE A 32 1.00 6.67 24.10
CA ILE A 32 -0.42 6.36 24.40
C ILE A 32 -1.34 7.08 23.40
N VAL A 33 -1.07 8.36 23.12
CA VAL A 33 -1.86 9.15 22.15
C VAL A 33 -1.74 8.54 20.75
N LEU A 34 -0.50 8.20 20.33
CA LEU A 34 -0.24 7.57 19.02
C LEU A 34 -0.90 6.19 18.92
N PHE A 35 -0.91 5.40 20.01
CA PHE A 35 -1.58 4.11 20.05
C PHE A 35 -3.08 4.28 19.76
N GLY A 36 -3.75 5.19 20.45
CA GLY A 36 -5.17 5.47 20.24
C GLY A 36 -5.46 5.93 18.80
N LEU A 37 -4.66 6.87 18.31
CA LEU A 37 -4.80 7.40 16.95
C LEU A 37 -4.62 6.31 15.88
N PHE A 38 -3.52 5.54 15.96
CA PHE A 38 -3.23 4.50 14.95
C PHE A 38 -4.20 3.33 15.05
N LEU A 39 -4.68 3.01 16.24
CA LEU A 39 -5.73 2.00 16.41
C LEU A 39 -7.02 2.43 15.69
N LEU A 40 -7.44 3.68 15.86
CA LEU A 40 -8.62 4.23 15.17
C LEU A 40 -8.44 4.21 13.65
N ILE A 41 -7.28 4.64 13.13
CA ILE A 41 -6.98 4.62 11.69
C ILE A 41 -7.02 3.17 11.17
N TYR A 42 -6.40 2.24 11.89
CA TYR A 42 -6.36 0.82 11.49
C TYR A 42 -7.76 0.21 11.46
N MET A 43 -8.58 0.47 12.48
CA MET A 43 -9.97 -0.02 12.52
C MET A 43 -10.78 0.59 11.37
N ALA A 44 -10.63 1.88 11.10
CA ALA A 44 -11.29 2.54 9.96
C ALA A 44 -10.84 1.93 8.62
N THR A 45 -9.54 1.63 8.48
CA THR A 45 -8.98 0.99 7.29
C THR A 45 -9.58 -0.41 7.09
N MET A 46 -9.59 -1.22 8.16
CA MET A 46 -10.12 -2.60 8.09
C MET A 46 -11.62 -2.60 7.79
N VAL A 47 -12.41 -1.82 8.53
CA VAL A 47 -13.87 -1.73 8.33
C VAL A 47 -14.19 -1.20 6.93
N GLY A 48 -13.49 -0.15 6.49
CA GLY A 48 -13.71 0.45 5.18
C GLY A 48 -13.39 -0.53 4.03
N ASN A 49 -12.24 -1.19 4.10
CA ASN A 49 -11.80 -2.11 3.04
C ASN A 49 -12.62 -3.40 3.02
N LEU A 50 -12.80 -4.06 4.15
CA LEU A 50 -13.61 -5.28 4.23
C LEU A 50 -15.08 -4.98 3.89
N GLY A 51 -15.59 -3.84 4.35
CA GLY A 51 -16.94 -3.36 4.01
C GLY A 51 -17.11 -3.17 2.50
N MET A 52 -16.11 -2.61 1.82
CA MET A 52 -16.12 -2.41 0.36
C MET A 52 -16.16 -3.76 -0.38
N ILE A 53 -15.35 -4.74 0.04
CA ILE A 53 -15.34 -6.08 -0.54
C ILE A 53 -16.74 -6.72 -0.42
N VAL A 54 -17.32 -6.66 0.78
CA VAL A 54 -18.66 -7.21 1.07
C VAL A 54 -19.73 -6.49 0.23
N LEU A 55 -19.68 -5.16 0.17
CA LEU A 55 -20.63 -4.33 -0.59
C LEU A 55 -20.61 -4.71 -2.08
N ILE A 56 -19.40 -4.79 -2.67
CA ILE A 56 -19.24 -5.16 -4.10
C ILE A 56 -19.76 -6.58 -4.35
N LYS A 57 -19.55 -7.50 -3.40
CA LYS A 57 -20.01 -8.89 -3.53
C LYS A 57 -21.54 -9.00 -3.48
N ILE A 58 -22.21 -8.18 -2.66
CA ILE A 58 -23.66 -8.26 -2.43
C ILE A 58 -24.45 -7.52 -3.50
N ASP A 59 -24.04 -6.31 -3.93
CA ASP A 59 -24.80 -5.49 -4.89
C ASP A 59 -24.34 -5.78 -6.31
N ARG A 60 -25.24 -6.39 -7.09
CA ARG A 60 -25.01 -6.76 -8.51
C ARG A 60 -24.74 -5.54 -9.40
N CYS A 61 -25.20 -4.35 -9.01
CA CYS A 61 -24.92 -3.10 -9.75
C CYS A 61 -23.42 -2.75 -9.72
N LEU A 62 -22.69 -3.31 -8.76
CA LEU A 62 -21.24 -3.09 -8.62
C LEU A 62 -20.40 -4.21 -9.27
N HIS A 63 -21.01 -5.11 -10.06
CA HIS A 63 -20.30 -6.20 -10.75
C HIS A 63 -19.77 -5.73 -12.12
N THR A 64 -18.88 -4.72 -12.10
CA THR A 64 -18.20 -4.19 -13.30
C THR A 64 -16.68 -4.34 -13.15
N PRO A 65 -15.91 -4.25 -14.25
CA PRO A 65 -14.45 -4.32 -14.18
C PRO A 65 -13.82 -3.37 -13.16
N MET A 66 -14.27 -2.12 -13.13
CA MET A 66 -13.79 -1.10 -12.19
C MET A 66 -13.94 -1.56 -10.73
N TYR A 67 -15.11 -2.11 -10.36
CA TYR A 67 -15.35 -2.57 -8.98
C TYR A 67 -14.62 -3.87 -8.66
N PHE A 68 -14.34 -4.70 -9.66
CA PHE A 68 -13.48 -5.88 -9.49
C PHE A 68 -12.06 -5.47 -9.09
N PHE A 69 -11.49 -4.48 -9.79
CA PHE A 69 -10.19 -3.90 -9.42
C PHE A 69 -10.26 -3.25 -8.04
N LEU A 70 -11.33 -2.51 -7.75
CA LEU A 70 -11.53 -1.83 -6.47
C LEU A 70 -11.62 -2.82 -5.30
N SER A 71 -12.27 -3.97 -5.50
CA SER A 71 -12.34 -5.05 -4.51
C SER A 71 -10.94 -5.65 -4.26
N SER A 72 -10.17 -5.85 -5.33
CA SER A 72 -8.79 -6.35 -5.24
C SER A 72 -7.88 -5.34 -4.50
N LEU A 73 -8.03 -4.05 -4.81
CA LEU A 73 -7.32 -2.96 -4.14
C LEU A 73 -7.69 -2.92 -2.65
N SER A 74 -8.97 -3.12 -2.31
CA SER A 74 -9.43 -3.17 -0.90
C SER A 74 -8.77 -4.32 -0.14
N PHE A 75 -8.63 -5.48 -0.77
CA PHE A 75 -7.94 -6.63 -0.17
C PHE A 75 -6.46 -6.30 0.06
N VAL A 76 -5.81 -5.66 -0.92
CA VAL A 76 -4.40 -5.26 -0.83
C VAL A 76 -4.21 -4.23 0.28
N ASP A 77 -5.04 -3.18 0.35
CA ASP A 77 -4.99 -2.12 1.38
C ASP A 77 -5.12 -2.71 2.79
N ALA A 78 -6.08 -3.62 3.00
CA ALA A 78 -6.29 -4.30 4.30
C ALA A 78 -5.07 -5.16 4.67
N SER A 79 -4.55 -5.93 3.73
CA SER A 79 -3.39 -6.82 3.93
C SER A 79 -2.10 -6.03 4.16
N TYR A 80 -1.89 -4.98 3.38
CA TYR A 80 -0.77 -4.05 3.47
C TYR A 80 -0.73 -3.41 4.87
N SER A 81 -1.84 -2.83 5.30
CA SER A 81 -1.97 -2.22 6.63
C SER A 81 -1.73 -3.25 7.73
N SER A 82 -2.23 -4.49 7.57
CA SER A 82 -2.09 -5.57 8.56
C SER A 82 -0.67 -6.14 8.64
N SER A 83 0.18 -5.91 7.65
CA SER A 83 1.58 -6.39 7.70
C SER A 83 2.46 -5.52 8.61
N VAL A 84 2.08 -4.27 8.89
CA VAL A 84 2.89 -3.32 9.67
C VAL A 84 2.18 -2.87 10.95
N THR A 85 0.92 -2.42 10.84
CA THR A 85 0.22 -1.69 11.91
C THR A 85 0.06 -2.50 13.20
N PRO A 86 -0.28 -3.82 13.19
CA PRO A 86 -0.40 -4.54 14.46
C PRO A 86 0.91 -4.60 15.26
N LYS A 87 2.05 -4.85 14.60
CA LYS A 87 3.36 -4.86 15.29
C LYS A 87 3.73 -3.46 15.77
N MET A 88 3.43 -2.42 14.99
CA MET A 88 3.65 -1.02 15.38
C MET A 88 2.83 -0.68 16.64
N LEU A 89 1.55 -1.08 16.69
CA LEU A 89 0.67 -0.85 17.85
C LEU A 89 1.21 -1.57 19.10
N VAL A 90 1.60 -2.84 18.97
CA VAL A 90 2.19 -3.59 20.09
C VAL A 90 3.44 -2.86 20.61
N ASN A 91 4.31 -2.40 19.72
CA ASN A 91 5.56 -1.73 20.08
C ASN A 91 5.36 -0.36 20.74
N LEU A 92 4.18 0.26 20.59
CA LEU A 92 3.86 1.53 21.28
C LEU A 92 3.55 1.31 22.76
N VAL A 93 3.11 0.09 23.16
CA VAL A 93 2.74 -0.22 24.55
C VAL A 93 3.66 -1.26 25.21
N ALA A 94 4.46 -1.99 24.44
CA ALA A 94 5.34 -3.03 24.96
C ALA A 94 6.70 -2.47 25.40
N GLU A 95 7.23 -2.98 26.47
CA GLU A 95 8.60 -2.69 26.92
C GLU A 95 9.63 -3.30 25.95
N ASN A 96 9.38 -4.54 25.50
CA ASN A 96 10.25 -5.22 24.56
C ASN A 96 9.74 -4.99 23.12
N LYS A 97 10.48 -4.20 22.36
CA LYS A 97 10.18 -3.82 20.97
C LYS A 97 10.92 -4.71 19.95
N ALA A 98 11.29 -5.92 20.35
CA ALA A 98 12.04 -6.85 19.51
C ALA A 98 11.15 -7.48 18.44
N ILE A 99 11.76 -7.78 17.30
CA ILE A 99 11.21 -8.59 16.22
C ILE A 99 12.30 -9.58 15.82
N SER A 100 11.96 -10.87 15.71
CA SER A 100 12.92 -11.89 15.30
C SER A 100 13.41 -11.64 13.86
N PHE A 101 14.56 -12.14 13.51
CA PHE A 101 15.12 -12.04 12.14
C PHE A 101 14.12 -12.53 11.10
N ASN A 102 13.53 -13.70 11.31
CA ASN A 102 12.51 -14.27 10.40
C ASN A 102 11.22 -13.43 10.38
N GLY A 103 10.81 -12.89 11.54
CA GLY A 103 9.66 -11.99 11.64
C GLY A 103 9.89 -10.69 10.86
N SER A 104 11.11 -10.16 10.92
CA SER A 104 11.53 -8.97 10.16
C SER A 104 11.49 -9.25 8.65
N ALA A 105 12.03 -10.40 8.23
CA ALA A 105 12.00 -10.82 6.82
C ALA A 105 10.57 -11.03 6.31
N ALA A 106 9.71 -11.65 7.12
CA ALA A 106 8.29 -11.86 6.78
C ALA A 106 7.55 -10.51 6.66
N GLN A 107 7.73 -9.61 7.63
CA GLN A 107 7.14 -8.27 7.60
C GLN A 107 7.57 -7.52 6.33
N PHE A 108 8.87 -7.50 6.05
CA PHE A 108 9.46 -6.86 4.86
C PHE A 108 8.87 -7.43 3.58
N TYR A 109 8.78 -8.77 3.49
CA TYR A 109 8.25 -9.47 2.32
C TYR A 109 6.78 -9.13 2.06
N PHE A 110 5.92 -9.31 3.06
CA PHE A 110 4.47 -9.07 2.87
C PHE A 110 4.17 -7.59 2.63
N PHE A 111 4.84 -6.71 3.37
CA PHE A 111 4.74 -5.26 3.17
C PHE A 111 5.11 -4.89 1.72
N GLY A 112 6.28 -5.32 1.25
CA GLY A 112 6.74 -5.07 -0.12
C GLY A 112 5.85 -5.69 -1.19
N SER A 113 5.32 -6.90 -0.93
CA SER A 113 4.41 -7.61 -1.84
C SER A 113 3.13 -6.82 -2.09
N PHE A 114 2.49 -6.36 -1.01
CA PHE A 114 1.23 -5.63 -1.12
C PHE A 114 1.45 -4.21 -1.65
N LEU A 115 2.53 -3.53 -1.26
CA LEU A 115 2.89 -2.22 -1.81
C LEU A 115 3.11 -2.30 -3.33
N GLY A 116 3.88 -3.30 -3.78
CA GLY A 116 4.11 -3.54 -5.21
C GLY A 116 2.83 -3.87 -5.96
N THR A 117 1.99 -4.73 -5.39
CA THR A 117 0.69 -5.10 -5.97
C THR A 117 -0.21 -3.86 -6.10
N GLU A 118 -0.23 -2.97 -5.09
CA GLU A 118 -0.99 -1.71 -5.12
C GLU A 118 -0.54 -0.83 -6.29
N CYS A 119 0.77 -0.68 -6.51
CA CYS A 119 1.33 0.08 -7.64
C CYS A 119 0.77 -0.43 -8.97
N PHE A 120 0.82 -1.75 -9.21
CA PHE A 120 0.35 -2.35 -10.45
C PHE A 120 -1.18 -2.25 -10.59
N LEU A 121 -1.93 -2.50 -9.52
CA LEU A 121 -3.41 -2.39 -9.55
C LEU A 121 -3.87 -0.97 -9.91
N LEU A 122 -3.24 0.04 -9.30
CA LEU A 122 -3.56 1.45 -9.61
C LEU A 122 -3.25 1.77 -11.09
N ALA A 123 -2.15 1.24 -11.64
CA ALA A 123 -1.82 1.41 -13.05
C ALA A 123 -2.86 0.69 -13.96
N MET A 124 -3.30 -0.51 -13.59
CA MET A 124 -4.33 -1.25 -14.34
C MET A 124 -5.69 -0.54 -14.27
N MET A 125 -6.03 0.08 -13.13
CA MET A 125 -7.25 0.89 -12.99
C MET A 125 -7.19 2.15 -13.87
N ALA A 126 -6.01 2.77 -14.03
CA ALA A 126 -5.84 3.89 -14.97
C ALA A 126 -6.11 3.43 -16.41
N TYR A 127 -5.61 2.24 -16.78
CA TYR A 127 -5.88 1.63 -18.07
C TYR A 127 -7.37 1.31 -18.26
N ASP A 128 -8.05 0.81 -17.23
CA ASP A 128 -9.49 0.54 -17.24
C ASP A 128 -10.28 1.82 -17.54
N HIS A 129 -9.98 2.92 -16.86
CA HIS A 129 -10.61 4.23 -17.11
C HIS A 129 -10.35 4.71 -18.54
N TYR A 130 -9.11 4.55 -19.01
CA TYR A 130 -8.75 4.90 -20.39
C TYR A 130 -9.60 4.09 -21.39
N ALA A 131 -9.67 2.78 -21.23
CA ALA A 131 -10.43 1.90 -22.14
C ALA A 131 -11.93 2.27 -22.16
N ALA A 132 -12.50 2.59 -21.00
CA ALA A 132 -13.91 2.97 -20.86
C ALA A 132 -14.24 4.30 -21.55
N ILE A 133 -13.33 5.26 -21.51
CA ILE A 133 -13.56 6.63 -22.03
C ILE A 133 -13.18 6.72 -23.52
N TRP A 134 -12.04 6.11 -23.91
CA TRP A 134 -11.51 6.21 -25.27
C TRP A 134 -12.33 5.37 -26.27
N ASN A 135 -12.71 4.14 -25.87
CA ASN A 135 -13.36 3.21 -26.79
C ASN A 135 -14.51 2.43 -26.11
N PRO A 136 -15.62 3.13 -25.79
CA PRO A 136 -16.73 2.52 -25.03
C PRO A 136 -17.38 1.34 -25.75
N LEU A 137 -17.34 1.29 -27.12
CA LEU A 137 -17.93 0.19 -27.88
C LEU A 137 -17.14 -1.13 -27.73
N LEU A 138 -15.81 -1.04 -27.59
CA LEU A 138 -14.94 -2.22 -27.41
C LEU A 138 -14.63 -2.50 -25.94
N TYR A 139 -15.11 -1.67 -25.02
CA TYR A 139 -14.77 -1.77 -23.60
C TYR A 139 -15.10 -3.16 -23.03
N SER A 140 -16.28 -3.71 -23.34
CA SER A 140 -16.71 -5.04 -22.85
C SER A 140 -15.81 -6.19 -23.32
N VAL A 141 -15.15 -6.01 -24.48
CA VAL A 141 -14.18 -6.98 -25.02
C VAL A 141 -12.81 -6.78 -24.37
N LEU A 142 -12.33 -5.50 -24.32
CA LEU A 142 -11.04 -5.13 -23.75
C LEU A 142 -10.97 -5.43 -22.26
N MET A 143 -12.10 -5.31 -21.54
CA MET A 143 -12.19 -5.54 -20.09
C MET A 143 -13.14 -6.71 -19.81
N SER A 144 -13.03 -7.79 -20.59
CA SER A 144 -13.74 -9.04 -20.28
C SER A 144 -13.29 -9.61 -18.93
N GLY A 145 -14.13 -10.40 -18.29
CA GLY A 145 -13.81 -10.98 -16.97
C GLY A 145 -12.50 -11.76 -16.93
N LYS A 146 -12.15 -12.44 -18.03
CA LYS A 146 -10.86 -13.14 -18.16
C LYS A 146 -9.68 -12.17 -18.15
N ILE A 147 -9.79 -11.07 -18.89
CA ILE A 147 -8.73 -10.04 -18.98
C ILE A 147 -8.56 -9.36 -17.62
N CYS A 148 -9.67 -8.97 -16.97
CA CYS A 148 -9.62 -8.36 -15.63
C CYS A 148 -8.95 -9.30 -14.62
N PHE A 149 -9.31 -10.59 -14.62
CA PHE A 149 -8.68 -11.58 -13.75
C PHE A 149 -7.18 -11.70 -14.03
N LEU A 150 -6.78 -11.77 -15.31
CA LEU A 150 -5.35 -11.84 -15.69
C LEU A 150 -4.58 -10.59 -15.24
N LEU A 151 -5.16 -9.41 -15.41
CA LEU A 151 -4.53 -8.13 -14.99
C LEU A 151 -4.33 -8.09 -13.47
N VAL A 152 -5.31 -8.55 -12.69
CA VAL A 152 -5.19 -8.65 -11.23
C VAL A 152 -4.15 -9.72 -10.85
N ALA A 153 -4.24 -10.92 -11.44
CA ALA A 153 -3.31 -12.02 -11.15
C ALA A 153 -1.86 -11.64 -11.47
N THR A 154 -1.62 -10.99 -12.61
CA THR A 154 -0.27 -10.52 -12.98
C THR A 154 0.22 -9.42 -12.05
N SER A 155 -0.67 -8.54 -11.57
CA SER A 155 -0.31 -7.52 -10.56
C SER A 155 0.17 -8.17 -9.26
N PHE A 156 -0.51 -9.20 -8.78
CA PHE A 156 -0.09 -9.98 -7.60
C PHE A 156 1.24 -10.70 -7.85
N LEU A 157 1.36 -11.40 -8.99
CA LEU A 157 2.61 -12.11 -9.33
C LEU A 157 3.80 -11.15 -9.41
N ALA A 158 3.61 -9.99 -10.03
CA ALA A 158 4.67 -8.97 -10.14
C ALA A 158 5.03 -8.40 -8.76
N GLY A 159 4.05 -8.04 -7.94
CA GLY A 159 4.28 -7.49 -6.60
C GLY A 159 5.00 -8.50 -5.70
N PHE A 160 4.50 -9.73 -5.63
CA PHE A 160 5.07 -10.79 -4.79
C PHE A 160 6.44 -11.25 -5.30
N GLY A 161 6.61 -11.37 -6.62
CA GLY A 161 7.90 -11.74 -7.23
C GLY A 161 8.97 -10.67 -6.98
N ASN A 162 8.62 -9.41 -7.17
CA ASN A 162 9.52 -8.30 -6.89
C ASN A 162 9.93 -8.27 -5.41
N ALA A 163 8.98 -8.43 -4.50
CA ALA A 163 9.23 -8.44 -3.06
C ALA A 163 10.12 -9.62 -2.64
N ALA A 164 9.96 -10.79 -3.29
CA ALA A 164 10.83 -11.97 -3.05
C ALA A 164 12.29 -11.66 -3.38
N ILE A 165 12.54 -11.01 -4.52
CA ILE A 165 13.88 -10.58 -4.93
C ILE A 165 14.47 -9.61 -3.91
N HIS A 166 13.69 -8.57 -3.53
CA HIS A 166 14.13 -7.55 -2.56
C HIS A 166 14.44 -8.16 -1.20
N THR A 167 13.57 -9.05 -0.72
CA THR A 167 13.75 -9.74 0.58
C THR A 167 15.00 -10.61 0.56
N ALA A 168 15.16 -11.42 -0.49
CA ALA A 168 16.34 -12.29 -0.63
C ALA A 168 17.63 -11.46 -0.69
N MET A 169 17.64 -10.36 -1.46
CA MET A 169 18.80 -9.46 -1.59
C MET A 169 19.15 -8.75 -0.28
N THR A 170 18.16 -8.38 0.52
CA THR A 170 18.34 -7.67 1.79
C THR A 170 18.76 -8.63 2.91
N PHE A 171 18.05 -9.75 3.06
CA PHE A 171 18.26 -10.65 4.21
C PHE A 171 19.37 -11.69 4.02
N ARG A 172 20.02 -11.73 2.84
CA ARG A 172 21.29 -12.46 2.65
C ARG A 172 22.51 -11.67 3.14
N LEU A 173 22.33 -10.37 3.46
CA LEU A 173 23.43 -9.54 3.98
C LEU A 173 23.75 -9.94 5.42
N SER A 174 25.04 -9.80 5.80
CA SER A 174 25.48 -10.02 7.18
C SER A 174 25.19 -8.77 8.00
N PHE A 175 24.48 -8.92 9.09
CA PHE A 175 24.20 -7.85 10.06
C PHE A 175 25.07 -8.06 11.28
N CYS A 176 25.84 -7.05 11.68
CA CYS A 176 26.74 -7.10 12.81
C CYS A 176 26.75 -5.77 13.55
N GLY A 177 27.09 -5.79 14.82
CA GLY A 177 27.10 -4.62 15.67
C GLY A 177 25.71 -4.36 16.27
N SER A 178 25.20 -3.15 16.11
CA SER A 178 23.90 -2.78 16.68
C SER A 178 22.74 -3.44 15.91
N ASN A 179 21.80 -4.03 16.66
CA ASN A 179 20.56 -4.60 16.10
C ASN A 179 19.37 -3.62 16.23
N ARG A 180 19.64 -2.34 16.52
CA ARG A 180 18.62 -1.31 16.78
C ARG A 180 18.24 -0.60 15.46
N ILE A 181 17.02 -0.79 15.02
CA ILE A 181 16.44 -0.13 13.83
C ILE A 181 15.73 1.14 14.29
N ASN A 182 16.24 2.31 13.89
CA ASN A 182 15.60 3.60 14.21
C ASN A 182 14.41 3.85 13.27
N HIS A 183 13.43 2.92 13.36
CA HIS A 183 12.20 2.95 12.55
C HIS A 183 11.12 2.11 13.25
N PHE A 184 9.91 2.19 12.77
CA PHE A 184 8.80 1.34 13.24
C PHE A 184 8.49 0.13 12.33
N UNK A 185 8.98 0.02 11.05
CA UNK A 185 8.88 -0.94 10.16
C UNK A 185 10.16 -1.37 9.85
N CYS A 186 10.24 -2.54 9.45
CA CYS A 186 11.48 -3.01 8.80
C CYS A 186 11.49 -2.52 7.36
N ASP A 187 12.34 -1.56 7.08
CA ASP A 187 12.41 -0.93 5.74
C ASP A 187 13.84 -1.01 5.21
N THR A 188 13.99 -0.88 3.89
CA THR A 188 15.27 -1.06 3.18
C THR A 188 16.36 -0.11 3.69
N PRO A 189 16.16 1.24 3.75
CA PRO A 189 17.26 2.12 4.13
C PRO A 189 17.81 1.88 5.54
N PRO A 190 16.97 1.70 6.58
CA PRO A 190 17.50 1.35 7.90
C PRO A 190 18.24 0.01 7.96
N LEU A 191 17.74 -1.02 7.23
CA LEU A 191 18.38 -2.34 7.21
C LEU A 191 19.75 -2.31 6.52
N LEU A 192 19.87 -1.61 5.39
CA LEU A 192 21.15 -1.46 4.69
C LEU A 192 22.20 -0.77 5.54
N LYS A 193 21.81 0.19 6.40
CA LYS A 193 22.71 0.87 7.33
C LYS A 193 23.29 -0.06 8.42
N LEU A 194 22.59 -1.15 8.74
CA LEU A 194 23.02 -2.12 9.75
C LEU A 194 23.84 -3.26 9.14
N SER A 195 23.96 -3.31 7.82
CA SER A 195 24.73 -4.33 7.13
C SER A 195 26.23 -4.06 7.25
N CYS A 196 27.00 -5.10 7.54
CA CYS A 196 28.47 -5.08 7.54
C CYS A 196 29.06 -5.59 6.23
N SER A 197 28.21 -6.17 5.37
CA SER A 197 28.62 -6.61 4.06
C SER A 197 28.89 -5.39 3.16
N ASP A 198 29.79 -5.57 2.19
CA ASP A 198 30.00 -4.57 1.16
C ASP A 198 28.74 -4.50 0.30
N THR A 199 27.92 -3.47 0.52
CA THR A 199 26.54 -3.40 0.01
C THR A 199 26.31 -2.56 -1.24
N PRO A 200 27.32 -1.90 -1.89
CA PRO A 200 26.99 -0.99 -2.98
C PRO A 200 26.27 -1.67 -4.15
N ILE A 201 26.69 -2.88 -4.53
CA ILE A 201 26.04 -3.63 -5.62
C ILE A 201 24.61 -4.02 -5.25
N ASN A 202 24.41 -4.55 -4.04
CA ASN A 202 23.07 -4.92 -3.55
C ASN A 202 22.14 -3.70 -3.49
N GLY A 203 22.63 -2.58 -2.96
CA GLY A 203 21.89 -1.33 -2.90
C GLY A 203 21.50 -0.82 -4.28
N ILE A 204 22.44 -0.83 -5.24
CA ILE A 204 22.19 -0.40 -6.62
C ILE A 204 21.14 -1.29 -7.29
N VAL A 205 21.23 -2.62 -7.14
CA VAL A 205 20.28 -3.57 -7.73
C VAL A 205 18.88 -3.35 -7.14
N ILE A 206 18.76 -3.24 -5.82
CA ILE A 206 17.49 -2.99 -5.13
C ILE A 206 16.87 -1.67 -5.65
N MET A 207 17.65 -0.59 -5.67
CA MET A 207 17.18 0.72 -6.14
C MET A 207 16.78 0.68 -7.62
N ALA A 208 17.56 0.02 -8.47
CA ALA A 208 17.27 -0.09 -9.90
C ALA A 208 15.95 -0.83 -10.15
N PHE A 209 15.74 -1.98 -9.47
CA PHE A 209 14.49 -2.75 -9.57
C PHE A 209 13.28 -1.96 -9.05
N SER A 210 13.40 -1.34 -7.89
CA SER A 210 12.33 -0.50 -7.31
C SER A 210 11.97 0.65 -8.25
N SER A 211 12.98 1.37 -8.73
CA SER A 211 12.80 2.52 -9.63
C SER A 211 12.14 2.09 -10.94
N PHE A 212 12.59 0.99 -11.53
CA PHE A 212 12.02 0.47 -12.77
C PHE A 212 10.52 0.17 -12.61
N ASN A 213 10.14 -0.51 -11.52
CA ASN A 213 8.74 -0.86 -11.26
C ASN A 213 7.86 0.39 -11.05
N VAL A 214 8.32 1.33 -10.22
CA VAL A 214 7.58 2.57 -9.93
C VAL A 214 7.46 3.43 -11.21
N ILE A 215 8.56 3.62 -11.94
CA ILE A 215 8.57 4.43 -13.18
C ILE A 215 7.64 3.79 -14.22
N SER A 216 7.67 2.47 -14.39
CA SER A 216 6.78 1.76 -15.33
C SER A 216 5.31 2.00 -15.00
N CYS A 217 4.92 1.87 -13.72
CA CYS A 217 3.55 2.13 -13.28
C CYS A 217 3.15 3.59 -13.47
N VAL A 218 4.03 4.53 -13.11
CA VAL A 218 3.80 5.97 -13.29
C VAL A 218 3.61 6.29 -14.79
N MET A 219 4.42 5.71 -15.67
CA MET A 219 4.30 5.93 -17.12
C MET A 219 2.96 5.42 -17.65
N ILE A 220 2.50 4.24 -17.21
CA ILE A 220 1.17 3.70 -17.58
C ILE A 220 0.07 4.68 -17.13
N VAL A 221 0.14 5.16 -15.90
CA VAL A 221 -0.83 6.13 -15.35
C VAL A 221 -0.82 7.44 -16.15
N LEU A 222 0.36 8.01 -16.41
CA LEU A 222 0.51 9.27 -17.13
C LEU A 222 -0.03 9.15 -18.57
N ILE A 223 0.34 8.09 -19.29
CA ILE A 223 -0.13 7.85 -20.67
C ILE A 223 -1.64 7.67 -20.67
N SER A 224 -2.20 6.87 -19.75
CA SER A 224 -3.64 6.64 -19.64
C SER A 224 -4.39 7.95 -19.40
N TYR A 225 -3.93 8.77 -18.44
CA TYR A 225 -4.59 10.04 -18.13
C TYR A 225 -4.41 11.10 -19.22
N LEU A 226 -3.28 11.12 -19.92
CA LEU A 226 -3.10 11.98 -21.09
C LEU A 226 -4.10 11.62 -22.19
N CYS A 227 -4.27 10.33 -22.47
CA CYS A 227 -5.25 9.84 -23.47
C CYS A 227 -6.69 10.14 -23.02
N ILE A 228 -7.00 9.96 -21.70
CA ILE A 228 -8.29 10.32 -21.12
C ILE A 228 -8.58 11.82 -21.34
N LEU A 229 -7.61 12.69 -21.04
CA LEU A 229 -7.75 14.13 -21.21
C LEU A 229 -8.03 14.49 -22.68
N ILE A 230 -7.28 13.91 -23.60
CA ILE A 230 -7.48 14.11 -25.05
C ILE A 230 -8.89 13.66 -25.45
N ALA A 231 -9.34 12.50 -24.97
CA ALA A 231 -10.69 11.98 -25.26
C ALA A 231 -11.77 12.91 -24.72
N ILE A 232 -11.62 13.39 -23.48
CA ILE A 232 -12.59 14.30 -22.85
C ILE A 232 -12.68 15.63 -23.61
N LEU A 233 -11.53 16.19 -24.03
CA LEU A 233 -11.49 17.45 -24.78
C LEU A 233 -12.14 17.33 -26.16
N ARG A 234 -12.14 16.14 -26.76
CA ARG A 234 -12.81 15.84 -28.05
C ARG A 234 -14.31 15.62 -27.95
N MET A 235 -14.86 15.41 -26.74
CA MET A 235 -16.31 15.22 -26.56
C MET A 235 -17.06 16.50 -26.91
N PRO A 236 -18.15 16.42 -27.71
CA PRO A 236 -18.89 17.61 -28.13
C PRO A 236 -19.72 18.27 -27.02
N SER A 237 -20.17 17.48 -26.02
CA SER A 237 -21.07 17.99 -24.99
C SER A 237 -20.32 18.28 -23.68
N LEU A 238 -20.61 19.42 -23.07
CA LEU A 238 -20.07 19.80 -21.75
C LEU A 238 -20.53 18.83 -20.65
N GLU A 239 -21.76 18.35 -20.74
CA GLU A 239 -22.29 17.37 -19.78
C GLU A 239 -21.52 16.05 -19.86
N GLY A 240 -21.22 15.58 -21.09
CA GLY A 240 -20.40 14.38 -21.31
C GLY A 240 -19.00 14.54 -20.72
N ARG A 241 -18.36 15.69 -20.95
CA ARG A 241 -17.02 16.01 -20.38
C ARG A 241 -17.04 15.95 -18.86
N HIS A 242 -18.04 16.61 -18.25
CA HIS A 242 -18.19 16.64 -16.78
C HIS A 242 -18.40 15.24 -16.20
N LYS A 243 -19.23 14.44 -16.85
CA LYS A 243 -19.54 13.06 -16.46
C LYS A 243 -18.28 12.17 -16.52
N ALA A 244 -17.53 12.24 -17.63
CA ALA A 244 -16.29 11.48 -17.83
C ALA A 244 -15.23 11.88 -16.80
N PHE A 245 -15.05 13.18 -16.59
CA PHE A 245 -14.08 13.71 -15.58
C PHE A 245 -14.46 13.25 -14.17
N SER A 246 -15.73 13.37 -13.80
CA SER A 246 -16.24 12.97 -12.47
C SER A 246 -16.02 11.46 -12.22
N SER A 247 -16.17 10.63 -13.28
CA SER A 247 -15.97 9.18 -13.17
C SER A 247 -14.55 8.79 -12.79
N CYS A 248 -13.54 9.47 -13.34
CA CYS A 248 -12.13 9.13 -13.08
C CYS A 248 -11.45 9.99 -12.00
N ALA A 249 -12.15 11.01 -11.47
CA ALA A 249 -11.57 11.96 -10.52
C ALA A 249 -11.11 11.29 -9.21
N SER A 250 -11.88 10.33 -8.69
CA SER A 250 -11.52 9.59 -7.47
C SER A 250 -10.22 8.81 -7.67
N HIS A 251 -10.11 8.10 -8.77
CA HIS A 251 -8.91 7.34 -9.09
C HIS A 251 -7.71 8.27 -9.34
N PHE A 252 -7.93 9.36 -10.10
CA PHE A 252 -6.86 10.35 -10.35
C PHE A 252 -6.31 10.91 -9.04
N MET A 253 -7.20 11.23 -8.08
CA MET A 253 -6.78 11.71 -6.75
C MET A 253 -5.99 10.64 -5.99
N ALA A 254 -6.47 9.40 -5.99
CA ALA A 254 -5.79 8.29 -5.31
C ALA A 254 -4.39 8.04 -5.89
N VAL A 255 -4.24 7.97 -7.22
CA VAL A 255 -2.93 7.74 -7.86
C VAL A 255 -1.97 8.92 -7.64
N THR A 256 -2.50 10.15 -7.61
CA THR A 256 -1.69 11.35 -7.36
C THR A 256 -1.11 11.33 -5.94
N ILE A 257 -1.93 11.01 -4.95
CA ILE A 257 -1.50 10.91 -3.54
C ILE A 257 -0.49 9.76 -3.40
N PHE A 258 -0.82 8.58 -3.92
CA PHE A 258 0.02 7.38 -3.79
C PHE A 258 1.39 7.56 -4.46
N PHE A 259 1.39 7.80 -5.78
CA PHE A 259 2.66 7.93 -6.52
C PHE A 259 3.40 9.21 -6.16
N GLY A 260 2.69 10.29 -5.84
CA GLY A 260 3.30 11.53 -5.36
C GLY A 260 4.07 11.32 -4.06
N THR A 261 3.52 10.56 -3.12
CA THR A 261 4.19 10.23 -1.85
C THR A 261 5.43 9.36 -2.10
N ILE A 262 5.31 8.34 -2.94
CA ILE A 262 6.44 7.45 -3.29
C ILE A 262 7.55 8.23 -3.98
N LEU A 263 7.20 9.03 -5.00
CA LEU A 263 8.18 9.84 -5.73
C LEU A 263 8.87 10.85 -4.82
N PHE A 264 8.12 11.47 -3.91
CA PHE A 264 8.68 12.38 -2.92
C PHE A 264 9.75 11.66 -2.07
N MET A 265 9.45 10.46 -1.60
CA MET A 265 10.39 9.65 -0.80
C MET A 265 11.66 9.29 -1.59
N TYR A 266 11.52 8.96 -2.88
CA TYR A 266 12.64 8.56 -3.73
C TYR A 266 13.46 9.74 -4.28
N LEU A 267 12.79 10.86 -4.58
CA LEU A 267 13.45 12.03 -5.20
C LEU A 267 14.13 12.94 -4.20
N CYS A 268 13.68 12.93 -2.94
CA CYS A 268 14.33 13.75 -1.91
C CYS A 268 15.56 13.03 -1.37
N PRO A 269 16.76 13.60 -1.57
CA PRO A 269 18.01 12.97 -1.10
C PRO A 269 18.01 12.80 0.42
N THR A 270 18.50 11.65 0.87
CA THR A 270 18.65 11.33 2.30
C THR A 270 19.59 12.31 3.04
N SER A 271 20.40 13.07 2.32
CA SER A 271 21.23 14.14 2.87
C SER A 271 20.45 15.39 3.30
N ILE A 272 19.23 15.58 2.75
CA ILE A 272 18.38 16.74 3.04
C ILE A 272 17.39 16.43 4.17
N TYR A 273 17.05 15.16 4.36
CA TYR A 273 16.05 14.73 5.33
C TYR A 273 16.69 14.13 6.58
N SER A 274 16.22 14.57 7.73
CA SER A 274 16.50 13.90 8.99
C SER A 274 15.82 12.52 9.02
N MET A 275 16.33 11.61 9.84
CA MET A 275 15.72 10.28 10.09
C MET A 275 14.27 10.39 10.56
N GLU A 276 13.96 11.47 11.27
CA GLU A 276 12.61 11.77 11.78
C GLU A 276 11.61 12.03 10.64
N GLN A 277 12.03 12.83 9.65
CA GLN A 277 11.19 13.13 8.48
C GLN A 277 10.89 11.89 7.65
N ASN A 278 11.85 10.96 7.53
CA ASN A 278 11.65 9.67 6.87
C ASN A 278 10.61 8.83 7.61
N LYS A 279 10.62 8.81 8.94
CA LYS A 279 9.62 8.10 9.74
C LYS A 279 8.21 8.65 9.50
N ILE A 280 8.05 9.98 9.47
CA ILE A 280 6.76 10.65 9.25
C ILE A 280 6.22 10.29 7.86
N ALA A 281 7.07 10.38 6.83
CA ALA A 281 6.67 10.02 5.47
C ALA A 281 6.27 8.54 5.38
N SER A 282 6.99 7.66 6.08
CA SER A 282 6.67 6.23 6.15
C SER A 282 5.29 5.97 6.79
N VAL A 283 4.91 6.73 7.83
CA VAL A 283 3.58 6.66 8.44
C VAL A 283 2.50 6.98 7.40
N PHE A 284 2.75 8.00 6.56
CA PHE A 284 1.78 8.39 5.54
C PHE A 284 1.50 7.22 4.58
N TYR A 285 2.53 6.61 3.99
CA TYR A 285 2.29 5.56 3.00
C TYR A 285 1.87 4.22 3.63
N THR A 286 2.29 3.92 4.86
CA THR A 286 1.94 2.63 5.50
C THR A 286 0.55 2.62 6.16
N VAL A 287 0.14 3.75 6.73
CA VAL A 287 -1.05 3.81 7.59
C VAL A 287 -2.13 4.72 6.99
N VAL A 288 -1.75 5.90 6.49
CA VAL A 288 -2.71 6.93 6.07
C VAL A 288 -3.27 6.64 4.68
N ILE A 289 -2.42 6.26 3.71
CA ILE A 289 -2.86 6.03 2.32
C ILE A 289 -3.92 4.90 2.21
N PRO A 290 -3.77 3.72 2.84
CA PRO A 290 -4.82 2.69 2.76
C PRO A 290 -6.17 3.14 3.31
N MET A 291 -6.18 4.02 4.30
CA MET A 291 -7.41 4.65 4.81
C MET A 291 -7.95 5.67 3.80
N LEU A 292 -7.09 6.54 3.27
CA LEU A 292 -7.48 7.59 2.32
C LEU A 292 -8.07 7.01 1.03
N ASN A 293 -7.50 5.95 0.50
CA ASN A 293 -8.05 5.25 -0.68
C ASN A 293 -9.53 4.96 -0.47
N ARG A 294 -9.89 4.39 0.69
CA ARG A 294 -11.29 4.07 1.01
C ARG A 294 -12.17 5.31 1.08
N LEU A 295 -11.70 6.34 1.78
CA LEU A 295 -12.47 7.59 1.92
C LEU A 295 -12.71 8.22 0.54
N ILE A 296 -11.70 8.29 -0.31
CA ILE A 296 -11.78 8.86 -1.65
C ILE A 296 -12.83 8.11 -2.49
N TYR A 297 -12.72 6.77 -2.55
CA TYR A 297 -13.64 5.95 -3.35
C TYR A 297 -15.05 5.90 -2.77
N SER A 298 -15.21 5.88 -1.45
CA SER A 298 -16.53 5.86 -0.79
C SER A 298 -17.25 7.21 -0.90
N LEU A 299 -16.52 8.31 -0.65
CA LEU A 299 -17.12 9.65 -0.59
C LEU A 299 -17.39 10.26 -1.96
N LYS A 300 -16.63 9.89 -2.97
CA LYS A 300 -16.79 10.47 -4.33
C LYS A 300 -17.68 9.63 -5.23
N ASN A 301 -17.78 8.32 -5.02
CA ASN A 301 -18.48 7.40 -5.91
C ASN A 301 -19.97 7.33 -5.57
N LYS A 302 -20.82 7.76 -6.50
CA LYS A 302 -22.29 7.79 -6.35
C LYS A 302 -22.91 6.38 -6.25
N ASP A 303 -22.35 5.41 -6.99
CA ASP A 303 -22.86 4.03 -7.00
C ASP A 303 -22.60 3.34 -5.65
N VAL A 304 -21.40 3.53 -5.10
CA VAL A 304 -21.04 3.03 -3.76
C VAL A 304 -21.97 3.62 -2.70
N LYS A 305 -22.22 4.94 -2.74
CA LYS A 305 -23.16 5.61 -1.83
C LYS A 305 -24.57 5.06 -1.97
N GLY A 306 -25.03 4.85 -3.22
CA GLY A 306 -26.35 4.28 -3.52
C GLY A 306 -26.49 2.86 -2.97
N ALA A 307 -25.50 2.01 -3.21
CA ALA A 307 -25.47 0.63 -2.72
C ALA A 307 -25.49 0.57 -1.19
N LEU A 308 -24.67 1.41 -0.54
CA LEU A 308 -24.62 1.50 0.93
C LEU A 308 -25.97 1.94 1.50
N LYS A 309 -26.61 2.95 0.90
CA LYS A 309 -27.93 3.45 1.31
C LYS A 309 -29.00 2.36 1.20
N LYS A 310 -29.01 1.58 0.11
CA LYS A 310 -29.93 0.44 -0.09
C LYS A 310 -29.79 -0.61 1.05
N ILE A 311 -28.54 -0.95 1.41
CA ILE A 311 -28.28 -1.95 2.45
C ILE A 311 -28.73 -1.42 3.82
N LEU A 312 -28.41 -0.17 4.15
CA LEU A 312 -28.83 0.45 5.41
C LEU A 312 -30.35 0.52 5.52
N GLN A 313 -31.07 0.87 4.46
CA GLN A 313 -32.54 0.90 4.41
C GLN A 313 -33.12 -0.49 4.62
N LYS A 314 -32.57 -1.51 3.93
CA LYS A 314 -33.03 -2.90 4.03
C LYS A 314 -32.86 -3.46 5.44
N HIS A 315 -31.76 -3.14 6.12
CA HIS A 315 -31.52 -3.61 7.49
C HIS A 315 -32.21 -2.74 8.54
N GLY A 316 -32.31 -1.45 8.32
CA GLY A 316 -33.08 -0.52 9.16
C GLY A 316 -34.57 -0.88 9.17
N CYS A 317 -35.12 -1.23 8.01
CA CYS A 317 -36.51 -1.67 7.90
C CYS A 317 -36.76 -3.01 8.64
N LYS A 318 -35.80 -3.93 8.58
CA LYS A 318 -35.88 -5.21 9.32
C LYS A 318 -35.79 -5.01 10.84
N ALA A 319 -34.95 -4.09 11.30
CA ALA A 319 -34.83 -3.78 12.72
C ALA A 319 -36.14 -3.16 13.27
N MET A 320 -36.78 -2.28 12.49
CA MET A 320 -38.09 -1.72 12.84
C MET A 320 -39.20 -2.77 12.89
N LEU A 321 -39.22 -3.73 11.94
CA LEU A 321 -40.17 -4.82 11.93
C LEU A 321 -40.01 -5.76 13.13
N HIS A 322 -38.79 -6.01 13.57
CA HIS A 322 -38.54 -6.82 14.78
C HIS A 322 -39.01 -6.12 16.06
N ILE A 323 -38.89 -4.80 16.14
CA ILE A 323 -39.33 -4.02 17.30
C ILE A 323 -40.88 -3.99 17.37
N THR A 324 -41.56 -3.91 16.21
CA THR A 324 -43.02 -3.91 16.17
C THR A 324 -43.65 -5.28 16.37
N CYS A 325 -42.92 -6.39 16.25
CA CYS A 325 -43.43 -7.73 16.55
C CYS A 325 -43.34 -8.11 18.02
N TYR A 326 -42.63 -7.31 18.85
CA TYR A 326 -42.48 -7.54 20.29
C TYR A 326 -43.22 -6.48 21.16
N ALA A 327 -43.90 -5.54 20.53
CA ALA A 327 -44.80 -4.59 21.18
C ALA A 327 -46.28 -4.97 21.02
#